data_8c9fcc06958337b697aa2c8d9923e764
#
_entry.id   8c9fcc06958337b697aa2c8d9923e764
#
_cell.length_a   1.000
_cell.length_b   1.000
_cell.length_c   1.000
_cell.angle_alpha   90.00
_cell.angle_beta   90.00
_cell.angle_gamma   90.00
#
_symmetry.space_group_name_H-M   'P 1'
#
loop_
_entity.id
_entity.type
_entity.pdbx_description
1 polymer ?
#
loop_
_entity_poly.entity_id
_entity_poly.type
_entity_poly.pdbx_seq_one_letter_code
_entity_poly.pdbx_strand_id
1 'polypeptide(L)'
;SKGMSGNIGGVILFDETIRQKTEAGQSLVDLILESGALPGIKVDKGLKPFNDSEVETLTQGLDDLDERCAEYAKLGAKFTKWRAVINIGDEIPTQECIDANMEALAKYAKIAQKNGMVPIVEPEVLINGYHTIEDCYDATSRSIKSLFDYLKSYDVDITGTILKPNMVTAGSECEQKSSVEEVAEMTIKCLNESVPNELPGVAFLSGGQTEIESTEHLDKMNKIGGFPWKLSFSYGRALQQSALNAWLGKSENKNAGQQLSLIHISEPTRLGF
;
A
#
# COMPACT_ATOMS: atom_id res chain seq x y z
N SER A 1 11.95 -14.90 -8.39
CA SER A 1 13.20 -15.47 -7.85
C SER A 1 12.90 -16.74 -7.08
N LYS A 2 13.72 -17.78 -7.22
CA LYS A 2 13.67 -18.93 -6.30
C LYS A 2 13.96 -18.43 -4.89
N GLY A 3 13.09 -18.72 -3.90
CA GLY A 3 13.25 -18.27 -2.50
C GLY A 3 12.30 -17.15 -2.07
N MET A 4 11.42 -16.67 -2.94
CA MET A 4 10.36 -15.71 -2.55
C MET A 4 9.29 -16.38 -1.66
N SER A 5 9.04 -17.66 -1.85
CA SER A 5 8.10 -18.44 -1.05
C SER A 5 8.51 -18.43 0.42
N GLY A 6 7.63 -18.05 1.30
CA GLY A 6 7.89 -17.91 2.75
C GLY A 6 8.13 -16.47 3.23
N ASN A 7 8.44 -15.53 2.31
CA ASN A 7 8.64 -14.13 2.67
C ASN A 7 7.64 -13.17 2.03
N ILE A 8 7.06 -13.53 0.88
CA ILE A 8 6.11 -12.70 0.13
C ILE A 8 4.78 -13.42 0.00
N GLY A 9 3.73 -12.88 0.61
CA GLY A 9 2.37 -13.42 0.54
C GLY A 9 1.62 -13.05 -0.73
N GLY A 10 1.98 -11.94 -1.40
CA GLY A 10 1.30 -11.49 -2.61
C GLY A 10 2.13 -10.53 -3.46
N VAL A 11 1.79 -10.44 -4.75
CA VAL A 11 2.43 -9.55 -5.72
C VAL A 11 1.37 -8.73 -6.44
N ILE A 12 1.49 -7.40 -6.38
CA ILE A 12 0.57 -6.48 -7.07
C ILE A 12 1.08 -6.22 -8.48
N LEU A 13 0.31 -6.65 -9.46
CA LEU A 13 0.61 -6.49 -10.89
C LEU A 13 -0.07 -5.23 -11.45
N PHE A 14 0.41 -4.76 -12.61
CA PHE A 14 -0.29 -3.82 -13.47
C PHE A 14 -1.11 -4.58 -14.52
N ASP A 15 -2.07 -3.91 -15.18
CA ASP A 15 -2.91 -4.50 -16.23
C ASP A 15 -2.10 -5.18 -17.35
N GLU A 16 -1.05 -4.51 -17.81
CA GLU A 16 -0.13 -5.08 -18.79
C GLU A 16 0.54 -6.36 -18.25
N THR A 17 1.03 -6.32 -17.00
CA THR A 17 1.82 -7.41 -16.43
C THR A 17 1.00 -8.66 -16.13
N ILE A 18 -0.27 -8.52 -15.70
CA ILE A 18 -1.14 -9.68 -15.41
C ILE A 18 -1.45 -10.48 -16.68
N ARG A 19 -1.34 -9.86 -17.86
CA ARG A 19 -1.57 -10.48 -19.17
C ARG A 19 -0.32 -11.07 -19.79
N GLN A 20 0.86 -10.79 -19.24
CA GLN A 20 2.14 -11.23 -19.77
C GLN A 20 2.41 -12.71 -19.50
N LYS A 21 3.25 -13.27 -20.36
CA LYS A 21 3.77 -14.64 -20.26
C LYS A 21 5.29 -14.61 -20.29
N THR A 22 5.88 -15.64 -19.71
CA THR A 22 7.32 -15.91 -19.84
C THR A 22 7.66 -16.29 -21.27
N GLU A 23 8.95 -16.30 -21.62
CA GLU A 23 9.44 -16.81 -22.90
C GLU A 23 9.01 -18.27 -23.17
N ALA A 24 8.80 -19.05 -22.12
CA ALA A 24 8.28 -20.42 -22.19
C ALA A 24 6.74 -20.51 -22.36
N GLY A 25 6.05 -19.38 -22.44
CA GLY A 25 4.60 -19.32 -22.64
C GLY A 25 3.75 -19.45 -21.37
N GLN A 26 4.37 -19.61 -20.18
CA GLN A 26 3.67 -19.65 -18.89
C GLN A 26 3.18 -18.25 -18.49
N SER A 27 1.96 -18.13 -17.97
CA SER A 27 1.47 -16.85 -17.47
C SER A 27 2.25 -16.40 -16.22
N LEU A 28 2.40 -15.08 -16.03
CA LEU A 28 3.01 -14.56 -14.79
C LEU A 28 2.14 -14.83 -13.56
N VAL A 29 0.84 -14.95 -13.73
CA VAL A 29 -0.10 -15.35 -12.67
C VAL A 29 0.22 -16.77 -12.19
N ASP A 30 0.36 -17.74 -13.10
CA ASP A 30 0.71 -19.12 -12.74
C ASP A 30 2.07 -19.18 -12.04
N LEU A 31 3.06 -18.42 -12.54
CA LEU A 31 4.39 -18.36 -11.93
C LEU A 31 4.35 -17.82 -10.48
N ILE A 32 3.50 -16.83 -10.19
CA ILE A 32 3.29 -16.30 -8.85
C ILE A 32 2.65 -17.37 -7.97
N LEU A 33 1.58 -18.02 -8.43
CA LEU A 33 0.90 -19.08 -7.70
C LEU A 33 1.83 -20.27 -7.39
N GLU A 34 2.64 -20.69 -8.33
CA GLU A 34 3.66 -21.74 -8.13
C GLU A 34 4.73 -21.34 -7.09
N SER A 35 5.00 -20.05 -6.94
CA SER A 35 5.90 -19.55 -5.89
C SER A 35 5.27 -19.54 -4.49
N GLY A 36 3.98 -19.89 -4.36
CA GLY A 36 3.23 -19.83 -3.11
C GLY A 36 2.69 -18.44 -2.75
N ALA A 37 2.89 -17.43 -3.60
CA ALA A 37 2.34 -16.09 -3.42
C ALA A 37 1.00 -15.92 -4.16
N LEU A 38 0.20 -14.93 -3.76
CA LEU A 38 -1.07 -14.61 -4.42
C LEU A 38 -0.87 -13.47 -5.46
N PRO A 39 -1.45 -13.59 -6.66
CA PRO A 39 -1.48 -12.51 -7.62
C PRO A 39 -2.55 -11.47 -7.24
N GLY A 40 -2.16 -10.21 -7.25
CA GLY A 40 -3.02 -9.06 -7.08
C GLY A 40 -2.89 -8.07 -8.23
N ILE A 41 -3.78 -7.10 -8.29
CA ILE A 41 -3.86 -6.14 -9.39
C ILE A 41 -4.10 -4.71 -8.90
N LYS A 42 -3.32 -3.74 -9.41
CA LYS A 42 -3.58 -2.31 -9.27
C LYS A 42 -4.68 -1.91 -10.25
N VAL A 43 -5.78 -1.36 -9.73
CA VAL A 43 -6.98 -1.04 -10.53
C VAL A 43 -7.25 0.46 -10.68
N ASP A 44 -6.62 1.32 -9.90
CA ASP A 44 -6.70 2.78 -10.09
C ASP A 44 -6.01 3.22 -11.39
N LYS A 45 -6.49 4.33 -11.99
CA LYS A 45 -6.05 4.84 -13.31
C LYS A 45 -5.37 6.22 -13.24
N GLY A 46 -4.72 6.56 -12.13
CA GLY A 46 -4.02 7.82 -11.97
C GLY A 46 -4.84 8.90 -11.28
N LEU A 47 -4.35 10.13 -11.33
CA LEU A 47 -4.86 11.27 -10.57
C LEU A 47 -5.39 12.36 -11.51
N LYS A 48 -6.39 13.10 -11.08
CA LYS A 48 -6.80 14.38 -11.66
C LYS A 48 -6.86 15.46 -10.57
N PRO A 49 -6.74 16.75 -10.90
CA PRO A 49 -6.99 17.84 -9.96
C PRO A 49 -8.36 17.69 -9.28
N PHE A 50 -8.41 18.04 -8.01
CA PHE A 50 -9.66 18.11 -7.25
C PHE A 50 -10.10 19.59 -7.16
N ASN A 51 -11.32 19.90 -7.62
CA ASN A 51 -11.88 21.26 -7.62
C ASN A 51 -10.92 22.35 -8.15
N ASP A 52 -10.25 22.06 -9.28
CA ASP A 52 -9.25 22.95 -9.90
C ASP A 52 -8.03 23.27 -9.02
N SER A 53 -7.81 22.52 -7.93
CA SER A 53 -6.60 22.62 -7.11
C SER A 53 -5.37 22.20 -7.89
N GLU A 54 -4.26 22.92 -7.72
CA GLU A 54 -2.96 22.53 -8.29
C GLU A 54 -2.29 21.39 -7.46
N VAL A 55 -2.73 21.16 -6.25
CA VAL A 55 -2.08 20.25 -5.28
C VAL A 55 -2.97 19.10 -4.86
N GLU A 56 -4.25 19.38 -4.53
CA GLU A 56 -5.20 18.33 -4.14
C GLU A 56 -5.66 17.54 -5.36
N THR A 57 -5.74 16.22 -5.22
CA THR A 57 -6.07 15.33 -6.34
C THR A 57 -7.12 14.31 -5.95
N LEU A 58 -7.87 13.84 -6.95
CA LEU A 58 -8.79 12.72 -6.84
C LEU A 58 -8.33 11.58 -7.73
N THR A 59 -8.22 10.39 -7.16
CA THR A 59 -7.84 9.19 -7.90
C THR A 59 -8.95 8.71 -8.83
N GLN A 60 -8.59 8.39 -10.06
CA GLN A 60 -9.48 7.97 -11.13
C GLN A 60 -9.48 6.44 -11.30
N GLY A 61 -10.53 5.92 -11.96
CA GLY A 61 -10.57 4.52 -12.38
C GLY A 61 -11.81 3.76 -11.93
N LEU A 62 -12.87 4.46 -11.46
CA LEU A 62 -14.16 3.83 -11.14
C LEU A 62 -14.95 3.45 -12.41
N ASP A 63 -14.71 4.17 -13.52
CA ASP A 63 -15.32 3.84 -14.79
C ASP A 63 -14.89 2.44 -15.24
N ASP A 64 -15.84 1.63 -15.70
CA ASP A 64 -15.65 0.24 -16.14
C ASP A 64 -14.98 -0.67 -15.09
N LEU A 65 -14.96 -0.25 -13.81
CA LEU A 65 -14.23 -1.00 -12.78
C LEU A 65 -14.82 -2.38 -12.53
N ASP A 66 -16.12 -2.53 -12.58
CA ASP A 66 -16.81 -3.81 -12.34
C ASP A 66 -16.42 -4.83 -13.42
N GLU A 67 -16.48 -4.42 -14.70
CA GLU A 67 -16.09 -5.25 -15.84
C GLU A 67 -14.60 -5.62 -15.77
N ARG A 68 -13.74 -4.66 -15.45
CA ARG A 68 -12.30 -4.90 -15.28
C ARG A 68 -12.00 -5.84 -14.12
N CYS A 69 -12.67 -5.67 -12.98
CA CYS A 69 -12.53 -6.58 -11.85
C CYS A 69 -12.98 -7.99 -12.17
N ALA A 70 -14.09 -8.14 -12.89
CA ALA A 70 -14.56 -9.46 -13.36
C ALA A 70 -13.54 -10.13 -14.30
N GLU A 71 -12.90 -9.37 -15.18
CA GLU A 71 -11.84 -9.87 -16.04
C GLU A 71 -10.58 -10.27 -15.24
N TYR A 72 -10.10 -9.43 -14.33
CA TYR A 72 -8.93 -9.74 -13.51
C TYR A 72 -9.14 -10.95 -12.61
N ALA A 73 -10.34 -11.12 -12.06
CA ALA A 73 -10.67 -12.33 -11.30
C ALA A 73 -10.59 -13.59 -12.17
N LYS A 74 -11.06 -13.54 -13.44
CA LYS A 74 -10.90 -14.64 -14.42
C LYS A 74 -9.45 -14.90 -14.79
N LEU A 75 -8.61 -13.87 -14.83
CA LEU A 75 -7.15 -14.02 -15.05
C LEU A 75 -6.43 -14.60 -13.82
N GLY A 76 -7.10 -14.72 -12.68
CA GLY A 76 -6.58 -15.36 -11.48
C GLY A 76 -6.18 -14.41 -10.35
N ALA A 77 -6.43 -13.09 -10.47
CA ALA A 77 -6.21 -12.15 -9.38
C ALA A 77 -7.04 -12.54 -8.15
N LYS A 78 -6.43 -12.45 -6.96
CA LYS A 78 -7.06 -12.78 -5.68
C LYS A 78 -7.33 -11.53 -4.83
N PHE A 79 -6.64 -10.45 -5.10
CA PHE A 79 -6.81 -9.17 -4.43
C PHE A 79 -6.56 -8.01 -5.38
N THR A 80 -7.06 -6.86 -5.00
CA THR A 80 -6.92 -5.62 -5.75
C THR A 80 -6.26 -4.56 -4.90
N LYS A 81 -5.72 -3.51 -5.51
CA LYS A 81 -5.18 -2.35 -4.82
C LYS A 81 -5.62 -1.05 -5.51
N TRP A 82 -6.05 -0.07 -4.72
CA TRP A 82 -6.34 1.29 -5.15
C TRP A 82 -5.69 2.29 -4.20
N ARG A 83 -4.96 3.24 -4.76
CA ARG A 83 -4.26 4.30 -4.03
C ARG A 83 -5.01 5.62 -4.15
N ALA A 84 -5.36 6.23 -3.02
CA ALA A 84 -5.72 7.63 -2.92
C ALA A 84 -4.49 8.41 -2.42
N VAL A 85 -4.31 9.63 -2.90
CA VAL A 85 -3.15 10.48 -2.58
C VAL A 85 -3.63 11.74 -1.89
N ILE A 86 -3.12 11.98 -0.70
CA ILE A 86 -3.41 13.13 0.15
C ILE A 86 -2.12 13.92 0.37
N ASN A 87 -2.14 15.20 0.01
CA ASN A 87 -1.04 16.13 0.22
C ASN A 87 -1.27 16.95 1.48
N ILE A 88 -0.20 17.27 2.22
CA ILE A 88 -0.22 18.22 3.32
C ILE A 88 0.41 19.53 2.86
N GLY A 89 -0.20 20.64 3.21
CA GLY A 89 0.27 22.00 2.91
C GLY A 89 -0.52 23.02 3.69
N ASP A 90 -0.42 24.28 3.27
CA ASP A 90 -1.19 25.37 3.88
C ASP A 90 -2.68 25.20 3.59
N GLU A 91 -3.50 25.11 4.62
CA GLU A 91 -4.94 24.83 4.57
C GLU A 91 -5.37 23.53 3.87
N ILE A 92 -4.45 22.62 3.55
CA ILE A 92 -4.72 21.29 2.97
C ILE A 92 -4.10 20.17 3.82
N PRO A 93 -4.69 18.94 3.81
CA PRO A 93 -5.82 18.52 2.98
C PRO A 93 -7.16 19.10 3.46
N THR A 94 -7.98 19.55 2.49
CA THR A 94 -9.36 19.90 2.78
C THR A 94 -10.17 18.65 3.13
N GLN A 95 -11.19 18.78 3.99
CA GLN A 95 -12.02 17.64 4.33
C GLN A 95 -12.78 17.12 3.11
N GLU A 96 -13.19 18.00 2.20
CA GLU A 96 -13.87 17.65 0.96
C GLU A 96 -12.99 16.77 0.06
N CYS A 97 -11.69 17.08 -0.06
CA CYS A 97 -10.76 16.25 -0.82
C CYS A 97 -10.54 14.88 -0.17
N ILE A 98 -10.38 14.85 1.15
CA ILE A 98 -10.31 13.59 1.91
C ILE A 98 -11.56 12.76 1.62
N ASP A 99 -12.74 13.31 1.84
CA ASP A 99 -14.01 12.60 1.73
C ASP A 99 -14.25 12.07 0.32
N ALA A 100 -13.96 12.85 -0.71
CA ALA A 100 -14.09 12.41 -2.10
C ALA A 100 -13.16 11.22 -2.43
N ASN A 101 -11.93 11.22 -1.93
CA ASN A 101 -10.99 10.12 -2.11
C ASN A 101 -11.39 8.88 -1.30
N MET A 102 -11.86 9.05 -0.07
CA MET A 102 -12.27 7.93 0.79
C MET A 102 -13.57 7.29 0.30
N GLU A 103 -14.50 8.10 -0.22
CA GLU A 103 -15.70 7.58 -0.90
C GLU A 103 -15.33 6.76 -2.16
N ALA A 104 -14.38 7.24 -2.96
CA ALA A 104 -13.89 6.50 -4.12
C ALA A 104 -13.25 5.16 -3.73
N LEU A 105 -12.47 5.13 -2.64
CA LEU A 105 -11.92 3.89 -2.07
C LEU A 105 -13.01 2.92 -1.62
N ALA A 106 -14.09 3.41 -0.99
CA ALA A 106 -15.20 2.56 -0.56
C ALA A 106 -15.98 1.96 -1.75
N LYS A 107 -16.27 2.78 -2.76
CA LYS A 107 -16.89 2.32 -4.02
C LYS A 107 -16.06 1.23 -4.70
N TYR A 108 -14.77 1.46 -4.82
CA TYR A 108 -13.83 0.48 -5.36
C TYR A 108 -13.81 -0.81 -4.55
N ALA A 109 -13.72 -0.70 -3.21
CA ALA A 109 -13.67 -1.87 -2.34
C ALA A 109 -14.91 -2.75 -2.48
N LYS A 110 -16.11 -2.14 -2.55
CA LYS A 110 -17.36 -2.84 -2.80
C LYS A 110 -17.37 -3.60 -4.11
N ILE A 111 -16.88 -2.97 -5.18
CA ILE A 111 -16.76 -3.60 -6.51
C ILE A 111 -15.78 -4.78 -6.48
N ALA A 112 -14.64 -4.62 -5.82
CA ALA A 112 -13.65 -5.69 -5.69
C ALA A 112 -14.23 -6.91 -4.96
N GLN A 113 -14.91 -6.71 -3.84
CA GLN A 113 -15.57 -7.79 -3.07
C GLN A 113 -16.70 -8.47 -3.87
N LYS A 114 -17.50 -7.70 -4.60
CA LYS A 114 -18.52 -8.24 -5.50
C LYS A 114 -17.94 -9.24 -6.51
N ASN A 115 -16.70 -9.01 -6.95
CA ASN A 115 -15.97 -9.87 -7.89
C ASN A 115 -15.09 -10.93 -7.19
N GLY A 116 -15.29 -11.18 -5.89
CA GLY A 116 -14.59 -12.22 -5.12
C GLY A 116 -13.12 -11.95 -4.83
N MET A 117 -12.70 -10.69 -4.85
CA MET A 117 -11.33 -10.26 -4.57
C MET A 117 -11.26 -9.43 -3.29
N VAL A 118 -10.17 -9.58 -2.54
CA VAL A 118 -9.88 -8.78 -1.35
C VAL A 118 -9.41 -7.38 -1.77
N PRO A 119 -10.08 -6.29 -1.37
CA PRO A 119 -9.60 -4.95 -1.63
C PRO A 119 -8.48 -4.56 -0.66
N ILE A 120 -7.39 -4.03 -1.19
CA ILE A 120 -6.40 -3.26 -0.42
C ILE A 120 -6.70 -1.79 -0.65
N VAL A 121 -7.20 -1.12 0.39
CA VAL A 121 -7.50 0.31 0.39
C VAL A 121 -6.28 1.10 0.85
N GLU A 122 -5.77 2.00 0.00
CA GLU A 122 -4.50 2.71 0.23
C GLU A 122 -4.72 4.22 0.32
N PRO A 123 -5.14 4.76 1.50
CA PRO A 123 -5.18 6.19 1.76
C PRO A 123 -3.77 6.66 2.12
N GLU A 124 -3.02 7.15 1.14
CA GLU A 124 -1.65 7.59 1.35
C GLU A 124 -1.56 9.09 1.58
N VAL A 125 -1.15 9.49 2.76
CA VAL A 125 -0.65 10.84 3.03
C VAL A 125 0.82 10.90 2.62
N LEU A 126 1.17 11.82 1.71
CA LEU A 126 2.52 11.92 1.15
C LEU A 126 3.51 12.44 2.17
N ILE A 127 4.73 11.87 2.16
CA ILE A 127 5.85 12.32 2.99
C ILE A 127 6.48 13.64 2.49
N ASN A 128 6.17 14.06 1.26
CA ASN A 128 6.74 15.26 0.69
C ASN A 128 6.33 16.52 1.44
N GLY A 129 7.26 17.47 1.61
CA GLY A 129 7.01 18.78 2.23
C GLY A 129 7.63 18.94 3.61
N TYR A 130 7.24 20.04 4.26
CA TYR A 130 7.83 20.52 5.52
C TYR A 130 6.98 20.23 6.76
N HIS A 131 5.89 19.48 6.60
CA HIS A 131 4.94 19.19 7.67
C HIS A 131 5.58 18.45 8.84
N THR A 132 5.08 18.70 10.04
CA THR A 132 5.48 18.00 11.25
C THR A 132 4.88 16.60 11.33
N ILE A 133 5.32 15.80 12.28
CA ILE A 133 4.73 14.47 12.54
C ILE A 133 3.27 14.61 13.02
N GLU A 134 2.95 15.68 13.73
CA GLU A 134 1.60 16.02 14.20
C GLU A 134 0.67 16.34 13.03
N ASP A 135 1.13 17.10 12.03
CA ASP A 135 0.35 17.40 10.82
C ASP A 135 0.06 16.11 10.04
N CYS A 136 1.06 15.24 9.92
CA CYS A 136 0.90 13.92 9.30
C CYS A 136 -0.09 13.05 10.08
N TYR A 137 -0.02 13.08 11.41
CA TYR A 137 -0.98 12.37 12.28
C TYR A 137 -2.41 12.85 12.06
N ASP A 138 -2.65 14.17 12.05
CA ASP A 138 -3.97 14.73 11.81
C ASP A 138 -4.53 14.31 10.44
N ALA A 139 -3.76 14.53 9.38
CA ALA A 139 -4.18 14.19 8.02
C ALA A 139 -4.45 12.68 7.87
N THR A 140 -3.58 11.82 8.43
CA THR A 140 -3.73 10.36 8.39
C THR A 140 -4.94 9.90 9.19
N SER A 141 -5.12 10.41 10.40
CA SER A 141 -6.25 10.07 11.27
C SER A 141 -7.59 10.45 10.64
N ARG A 142 -7.70 11.67 10.10
CA ARG A 142 -8.89 12.15 9.39
C ARG A 142 -9.20 11.28 8.18
N SER A 143 -8.18 10.95 7.38
CA SER A 143 -8.33 10.12 6.19
C SER A 143 -8.80 8.71 6.54
N ILE A 144 -8.21 8.05 7.54
CA ILE A 144 -8.58 6.69 7.94
C ILE A 144 -9.99 6.67 8.55
N LYS A 145 -10.35 7.63 9.40
CA LYS A 145 -11.72 7.74 9.97
C LYS A 145 -12.76 7.89 8.86
N SER A 146 -12.57 8.86 7.97
CA SER A 146 -13.46 9.07 6.81
C SER A 146 -13.56 7.80 5.94
N LEU A 147 -12.42 7.11 5.70
CA LEU A 147 -12.42 5.85 4.95
C LEU A 147 -13.33 4.79 5.58
N PHE A 148 -13.21 4.53 6.87
CA PHE A 148 -14.01 3.49 7.52
C PHE A 148 -15.49 3.88 7.63
N ASP A 149 -15.82 5.17 7.75
CA ASP A 149 -17.20 5.65 7.68
C ASP A 149 -17.81 5.38 6.28
N TYR A 150 -17.07 5.66 5.21
CA TYR A 150 -17.51 5.35 3.85
C TYR A 150 -17.55 3.84 3.58
N LEU A 151 -16.57 3.05 4.00
CA LEU A 151 -16.59 1.59 3.85
C LEU A 151 -17.87 1.01 4.49
N LYS A 152 -18.23 1.47 5.68
CA LYS A 152 -19.46 1.08 6.36
C LYS A 152 -20.70 1.53 5.61
N SER A 153 -20.74 2.76 5.10
CA SER A 153 -21.90 3.30 4.37
C SER A 153 -22.18 2.58 3.04
N TYR A 154 -21.13 1.99 2.44
CA TYR A 154 -21.22 1.18 1.23
C TYR A 154 -21.35 -0.33 1.49
N ASP A 155 -21.60 -0.76 2.73
CA ASP A 155 -21.69 -2.18 3.13
C ASP A 155 -20.46 -3.00 2.67
N VAL A 156 -19.28 -2.46 2.80
CA VAL A 156 -18.03 -3.21 2.55
C VAL A 156 -17.75 -4.11 3.75
N ASP A 157 -17.44 -5.37 3.50
CA ASP A 157 -17.00 -6.30 4.53
C ASP A 157 -15.58 -5.93 5.01
N ILE A 158 -15.49 -5.36 6.21
CA ILE A 158 -14.23 -4.95 6.82
C ILE A 158 -13.33 -6.16 7.11
N THR A 159 -13.92 -7.32 7.45
CA THR A 159 -13.15 -8.55 7.72
C THR A 159 -12.52 -9.16 6.46
N GLY A 160 -13.02 -8.76 5.29
CA GLY A 160 -12.48 -9.10 3.97
C GLY A 160 -11.66 -7.97 3.32
N THR A 161 -11.13 -7.03 4.09
CA THR A 161 -10.41 -5.83 3.60
C THR A 161 -9.03 -5.72 4.23
N ILE A 162 -8.06 -5.15 3.52
CA ILE A 162 -6.73 -4.81 4.05
C ILE A 162 -6.53 -3.30 3.92
N LEU A 163 -6.10 -2.66 5.01
CA LEU A 163 -5.68 -1.26 5.00
C LEU A 163 -4.20 -1.16 4.61
N LYS A 164 -3.88 -0.25 3.69
CA LYS A 164 -2.50 0.06 3.31
C LYS A 164 -2.18 1.55 3.53
N PRO A 165 -1.90 1.96 4.76
CA PRO A 165 -1.62 3.35 5.09
C PRO A 165 -0.14 3.68 4.95
N ASN A 166 0.18 4.99 4.97
CA ASN A 166 1.51 5.49 5.34
C ASN A 166 1.77 5.26 6.84
N MET A 167 3.04 5.30 7.22
CA MET A 167 3.43 5.53 8.60
C MET A 167 3.35 7.02 8.91
N VAL A 168 3.07 7.39 10.15
CA VAL A 168 3.00 8.78 10.59
C VAL A 168 4.41 9.29 10.80
N THR A 169 4.88 10.18 9.90
CA THR A 169 6.25 10.71 9.88
C THR A 169 6.26 12.22 9.64
N ALA A 170 7.31 12.90 10.06
CA ALA A 170 7.57 14.24 9.59
C ALA A 170 7.86 14.24 8.08
N GLY A 171 7.59 15.37 7.43
CA GLY A 171 7.84 15.57 6.01
C GLY A 171 9.32 15.41 5.63
N SER A 172 9.56 15.00 4.37
CA SER A 172 10.91 14.77 3.86
C SER A 172 11.80 16.01 3.91
N GLU A 173 11.20 17.20 3.91
CA GLU A 173 11.88 18.50 3.95
C GLU A 173 11.77 19.18 5.33
N CYS A 174 11.10 18.54 6.30
CA CYS A 174 11.01 19.04 7.66
C CYS A 174 12.40 19.05 8.32
N GLU A 175 12.77 20.16 8.98
CA GLU A 175 14.05 20.28 9.69
C GLU A 175 14.13 19.33 10.88
N GLN A 176 13.02 19.16 11.59
CA GLN A 176 12.92 18.25 12.71
C GLN A 176 12.52 16.85 12.21
N LYS A 177 13.49 15.95 12.12
CA LYS A 177 13.25 14.55 11.78
C LYS A 177 12.72 13.77 12.99
N SER A 178 11.78 12.89 12.72
CA SER A 178 11.24 12.00 13.76
C SER A 178 12.16 10.81 14.01
N SER A 179 12.29 10.40 15.26
CA SER A 179 12.99 9.16 15.63
C SER A 179 12.16 7.92 15.26
N VAL A 180 12.81 6.76 15.24
CA VAL A 180 12.12 5.46 15.00
C VAL A 180 11.02 5.23 16.05
N GLU A 181 11.31 5.59 17.31
CA GLU A 181 10.37 5.50 18.42
C GLU A 181 9.13 6.37 18.18
N GLU A 182 9.33 7.65 17.85
CA GLU A 182 8.23 8.59 17.58
C GLU A 182 7.35 8.13 16.43
N VAL A 183 7.94 7.72 15.32
CA VAL A 183 7.19 7.22 14.16
C VAL A 183 6.34 6.01 14.54
N ALA A 184 6.91 5.05 15.27
CA ALA A 184 6.22 3.84 15.66
C ALA A 184 5.07 4.15 16.65
N GLU A 185 5.32 4.95 17.68
CA GLU A 185 4.33 5.30 18.70
C GLU A 185 3.18 6.13 18.11
N MET A 186 3.50 7.16 17.30
CA MET A 186 2.49 8.00 16.66
C MET A 186 1.66 7.24 15.63
N THR A 187 2.29 6.31 14.87
CA THR A 187 1.57 5.46 13.93
C THR A 187 0.61 4.51 14.66
N ILE A 188 1.06 3.82 15.69
CA ILE A 188 0.19 2.92 16.49
C ILE A 188 -0.93 3.70 17.17
N LYS A 189 -0.65 4.87 17.72
CA LYS A 189 -1.68 5.76 18.28
C LYS A 189 -2.73 6.12 17.23
N CYS A 190 -2.31 6.56 16.05
CA CYS A 190 -3.19 6.90 14.94
C CYS A 190 -4.10 5.72 14.55
N LEU A 191 -3.53 4.52 14.41
CA LEU A 191 -4.29 3.33 14.07
C LEU A 191 -5.28 2.94 15.17
N ASN A 192 -4.88 2.95 16.44
CA ASN A 192 -5.75 2.60 17.57
C ASN A 192 -6.98 3.53 17.67
N GLU A 193 -6.84 4.79 17.27
CA GLU A 193 -7.92 5.78 17.31
C GLU A 193 -8.81 5.78 16.05
N SER A 194 -8.35 5.16 14.95
CA SER A 194 -8.96 5.33 13.63
C SER A 194 -9.35 4.02 12.94
N VAL A 195 -8.79 2.87 13.33
CA VAL A 195 -9.00 1.58 12.66
C VAL A 195 -9.88 0.66 13.50
N PRO A 196 -10.97 0.10 12.92
CA PRO A 196 -11.81 -0.86 13.63
C PRO A 196 -11.07 -2.15 13.98
N ASN A 197 -11.44 -2.74 15.13
CA ASN A 197 -10.78 -3.95 15.64
C ASN A 197 -11.00 -5.20 14.76
N GLU A 198 -12.07 -5.23 13.98
CA GLU A 198 -12.43 -6.31 13.07
C GLU A 198 -11.62 -6.35 11.78
N LEU A 199 -10.84 -5.31 11.47
CA LEU A 199 -9.93 -5.33 10.33
C LEU A 199 -8.86 -6.43 10.52
N PRO A 200 -8.63 -7.34 9.55
CA PRO A 200 -7.67 -8.44 9.76
C PRO A 200 -6.21 -7.98 9.72
N GLY A 201 -5.89 -6.95 8.93
CA GLY A 201 -4.50 -6.56 8.77
C GLY A 201 -4.25 -5.19 8.17
N VAL A 202 -3.08 -4.67 8.50
CA VAL A 202 -2.52 -3.42 8.00
C VAL A 202 -1.20 -3.73 7.30
N ALA A 203 -1.10 -3.38 6.03
CA ALA A 203 0.10 -3.59 5.21
C ALA A 203 0.69 -2.24 4.80
N PHE A 204 1.65 -1.72 5.56
CA PHE A 204 2.20 -0.38 5.34
C PHE A 204 2.84 -0.20 3.96
N LEU A 205 2.67 0.98 3.38
CA LEU A 205 3.50 1.43 2.27
C LEU A 205 4.85 1.99 2.80
N SER A 206 5.87 2.05 1.96
CA SER A 206 7.15 2.65 2.33
C SER A 206 7.19 4.19 2.19
N GLY A 207 6.34 4.76 1.33
CA GLY A 207 6.08 6.21 1.23
C GLY A 207 7.28 7.11 0.98
N GLY A 208 8.35 6.60 0.39
CA GLY A 208 9.59 7.36 0.19
C GLY A 208 10.64 7.15 1.28
N GLN A 209 10.33 6.43 2.35
CA GLN A 209 11.32 5.98 3.32
C GLN A 209 12.33 5.03 2.66
N THR A 210 13.54 4.99 3.19
CA THR A 210 14.56 4.01 2.78
C THR A 210 14.14 2.58 3.16
N GLU A 211 14.85 1.60 2.61
CA GLU A 211 14.69 0.17 2.95
C GLU A 211 14.86 -0.06 4.46
N ILE A 212 15.86 0.60 5.05
CA ILE A 212 16.21 0.47 6.48
C ILE A 212 15.14 1.14 7.34
N GLU A 213 14.84 2.43 7.10
CA GLU A 213 13.86 3.17 7.88
C GLU A 213 12.49 2.49 7.92
N SER A 214 11.97 2.09 6.75
CA SER A 214 10.66 1.43 6.69
C SER A 214 10.63 0.09 7.42
N THR A 215 11.75 -0.62 7.47
CA THR A 215 11.88 -1.89 8.18
C THR A 215 12.01 -1.69 9.69
N GLU A 216 12.84 -0.73 10.12
CA GLU A 216 13.01 -0.41 11.55
C GLU A 216 11.72 0.11 12.20
N HIS A 217 10.99 0.99 11.50
CA HIS A 217 9.69 1.48 11.97
C HIS A 217 8.69 0.33 12.13
N LEU A 218 8.59 -0.55 11.14
CA LEU A 218 7.68 -1.69 11.19
C LEU A 218 8.05 -2.69 12.29
N ASP A 219 9.33 -3.00 12.46
CA ASP A 219 9.84 -3.83 13.55
C ASP A 219 9.50 -3.21 14.91
N LYS A 220 9.74 -1.91 15.08
CA LYS A 220 9.42 -1.22 16.34
C LYS A 220 7.94 -1.26 16.64
N MET A 221 7.05 -1.03 15.66
CA MET A 221 5.60 -1.14 15.85
C MET A 221 5.19 -2.56 16.28
N ASN A 222 5.75 -3.60 15.65
CA ASN A 222 5.45 -4.98 16.04
C ASN A 222 5.95 -5.32 17.45
N LYS A 223 7.07 -4.74 17.89
CA LYS A 223 7.58 -4.88 19.26
C LYS A 223 6.72 -4.17 20.31
N ILE A 224 6.10 -3.04 19.96
CA ILE A 224 5.11 -2.36 20.82
C ILE A 224 3.93 -3.29 21.07
N GLY A 225 3.36 -3.88 20.03
CA GLY A 225 2.22 -4.81 20.16
C GLY A 225 0.96 -4.17 20.73
N GLY A 226 0.04 -5.04 21.25
CA GLY A 226 -1.16 -4.57 21.95
C GLY A 226 -2.31 -4.10 21.05
N PHE A 227 -2.27 -4.40 19.77
CA PHE A 227 -3.30 -4.10 18.77
C PHE A 227 -3.89 -5.38 18.16
N PRO A 228 -5.13 -5.35 17.63
CA PRO A 228 -5.81 -6.56 17.15
C PRO A 228 -5.38 -6.99 15.75
N TRP A 229 -4.84 -6.07 14.93
CA TRP A 229 -4.50 -6.32 13.53
C TRP A 229 -3.14 -7.00 13.38
N LYS A 230 -2.96 -7.70 12.27
CA LYS A 230 -1.62 -8.11 11.83
C LYS A 230 -0.95 -6.94 11.11
N LEU A 231 0.21 -6.49 11.59
CA LEU A 231 1.00 -5.49 10.89
C LEU A 231 2.00 -6.16 9.95
N SER A 232 2.04 -5.71 8.72
CA SER A 232 2.92 -6.21 7.67
C SER A 232 3.30 -5.09 6.72
N PHE A 233 3.90 -5.43 5.60
CA PHE A 233 4.36 -4.49 4.59
C PHE A 233 3.76 -4.78 3.21
N SER A 234 3.63 -3.72 2.41
CA SER A 234 3.36 -3.77 0.98
C SER A 234 4.26 -2.75 0.28
N TYR A 235 5.55 -3.04 0.28
CA TYR A 235 6.59 -2.15 -0.23
C TYR A 235 6.82 -2.37 -1.73
N GLY A 236 7.09 -1.29 -2.45
CA GLY A 236 7.55 -1.31 -3.83
C GLY A 236 9.03 -0.99 -3.90
N ARG A 237 9.36 0.32 -3.96
CA ARG A 237 10.77 0.79 -4.09
C ARG A 237 11.68 0.28 -3.00
N ALA A 238 11.23 0.27 -1.75
CA ALA A 238 12.03 -0.20 -0.61
C ALA A 238 12.43 -1.70 -0.69
N LEU A 239 11.79 -2.52 -1.53
CA LEU A 239 12.19 -3.90 -1.76
C LEU A 239 12.96 -4.11 -3.06
N GLN A 240 12.87 -3.19 -4.00
CA GLN A 240 13.31 -3.43 -5.38
C GLN A 240 14.46 -2.53 -5.82
N GLN A 241 14.64 -1.35 -5.19
CA GLN A 241 15.57 -0.33 -5.70
C GLN A 241 17.01 -0.85 -5.77
N SER A 242 17.50 -1.48 -4.72
CA SER A 242 18.85 -2.04 -4.67
C SER A 242 19.05 -3.15 -5.69
N ALA A 243 18.05 -4.01 -5.88
CA ALA A 243 18.08 -5.07 -6.88
C ALA A 243 18.07 -4.51 -8.31
N LEU A 244 17.25 -3.49 -8.58
CA LEU A 244 17.19 -2.81 -9.87
C LEU A 244 18.49 -2.09 -10.19
N ASN A 245 19.07 -1.40 -9.21
CA ASN A 245 20.36 -0.70 -9.34
C ASN A 245 21.52 -1.67 -9.64
N ALA A 246 21.48 -2.88 -9.09
CA ALA A 246 22.49 -3.90 -9.38
C ALA A 246 22.26 -4.59 -10.73
N TRP A 247 21.00 -4.81 -11.13
CA TRP A 247 20.67 -5.47 -12.38
C TRP A 247 20.91 -4.58 -13.60
N LEU A 248 20.52 -3.30 -13.55
CA LEU A 248 20.61 -2.31 -14.65
C LEU A 248 19.98 -2.79 -15.99
N GLY A 249 19.08 -3.75 -15.96
CA GLY A 249 18.51 -4.37 -17.17
C GLY A 249 19.45 -5.27 -17.98
N LYS A 250 20.63 -5.61 -17.42
CA LYS A 250 21.66 -6.38 -18.11
C LYS A 250 21.63 -7.86 -17.73
N SER A 251 21.72 -8.73 -18.73
CA SER A 251 21.65 -10.18 -18.52
C SER A 251 22.80 -10.71 -17.63
N GLU A 252 24.00 -10.15 -17.77
CA GLU A 252 25.17 -10.49 -16.96
C GLU A 252 25.00 -10.17 -15.48
N ASN A 253 24.18 -9.18 -15.14
CA ASN A 253 23.93 -8.74 -13.77
C ASN A 253 22.72 -9.44 -13.13
N LYS A 254 22.02 -10.32 -13.84
CA LYS A 254 20.79 -10.97 -13.38
C LYS A 254 20.94 -11.63 -12.00
N ASN A 255 22.03 -12.37 -11.80
CA ASN A 255 22.27 -13.07 -10.53
C ASN A 255 22.50 -12.12 -9.37
N ALA A 256 23.23 -11.03 -9.58
CA ALA A 256 23.45 -10.00 -8.56
C ALA A 256 22.13 -9.32 -8.16
N GLY A 257 21.30 -8.92 -9.13
CA GLY A 257 19.99 -8.36 -8.87
C GLY A 257 19.06 -9.34 -8.12
N GLN A 258 19.06 -10.62 -8.48
CA GLN A 258 18.26 -11.64 -7.80
C GLN A 258 18.70 -11.87 -6.35
N GLN A 259 20.00 -11.88 -6.07
CA GLN A 259 20.52 -12.02 -4.71
C GLN A 259 20.12 -10.85 -3.81
N LEU A 260 20.29 -9.62 -4.30
CA LEU A 260 19.88 -8.42 -3.55
C LEU A 260 18.36 -8.39 -3.33
N SER A 261 17.56 -8.74 -4.31
CA SER A 261 16.10 -8.86 -4.14
C SER A 261 15.74 -9.80 -2.99
N LEU A 262 16.40 -10.95 -2.88
CA LEU A 262 16.14 -11.92 -1.80
C LEU A 262 16.57 -11.38 -0.42
N ILE A 263 17.66 -10.65 -0.33
CA ILE A 263 18.12 -10.03 0.93
C ILE A 263 17.06 -9.06 1.42
N HIS A 264 16.64 -8.10 0.59
CA HIS A 264 15.68 -7.07 0.97
C HIS A 264 14.26 -7.60 1.23
N ILE A 265 13.83 -8.63 0.52
CA ILE A 265 12.56 -9.32 0.80
C ILE A 265 12.58 -10.03 2.17
N SER A 266 13.74 -10.55 2.60
CA SER A 266 13.85 -11.28 3.86
C SER A 266 14.10 -10.37 5.08
N GLU A 267 14.57 -9.14 4.89
CA GLU A 267 14.84 -8.21 6.00
C GLU A 267 13.59 -7.91 6.84
N PRO A 268 12.45 -7.50 6.27
CA PRO A 268 11.23 -7.24 7.04
C PRO A 268 10.72 -8.47 7.79
N THR A 269 11.03 -9.67 7.33
CA THR A 269 10.58 -10.93 7.95
C THR A 269 11.57 -11.47 8.97
N ARG A 270 12.85 -11.05 8.95
CA ARG A 270 13.86 -11.44 9.95
C ARG A 270 13.67 -10.75 11.30
N LEU A 271 12.99 -9.61 11.32
CA LEU A 271 12.76 -8.84 12.52
C LEU A 271 11.56 -9.33 13.35
N GLY A 272 10.98 -10.50 13.05
CA GLY A 272 10.13 -11.25 13.98
C GLY A 272 8.63 -11.12 13.77
N PHE A 273 8.19 -11.27 12.55
CA PHE A 273 6.77 -11.44 12.25
C PHE A 273 6.30 -12.87 12.50
#